data_8a2e004f9e27b5f72be426f709cc0005
#
_entry.id   8a2e004f9e27b5f72be426f709cc0005
#
_cell.length_a   1.000
_cell.length_b   1.000
_cell.length_c   1.000
_cell.angle_alpha   90.00
_cell.angle_beta   90.00
_cell.angle_gamma   90.00
#
_symmetry.space_group_name_H-M   'P 1'
#
loop_
_entity.id
_entity.type
_entity.pdbx_description
1 polymer ?
#
loop_
_entity_poly.entity_id
_entity_poly.type
_entity_poly.pdbx_seq_one_letter_code
_entity_poly.pdbx_strand_id
1 'polypeptide(L)'
;KIDEIVISANKWEQSKSDISSQILDLSENEIKYLNPETSAELLEKTGQVFVQKSQLGGGSPMIRGFSANRILIVLDGIRLNNAIYRSGNLHNIISIDPNILEGAEVLFGPASVIYGSDAIGGVMDFHTKKIKFSAEKKLNFNGNSLIKYYSASNSKHFNLNFSLRNKNFSSFSSISFKNFDDLKTGNKRTEKHPDFGKRLEFVEVGNTDKIITNTNYNIQKYSGYSQLNLIQKFKFKFLKNNLISYNIYYSNSSDIPRYDRLIQYDDFLTPKYSQWYYGPQKFLMNKVNLSFFNINKFYDALSINISNQIINESRYDRKYQSNLLRS
;
A
#
# COMPACT_ATOMS: atom_id res chain seq x y z
N LYS A 1 -18.99 -2.40 -26.49
CA LYS A 1 -18.51 -1.90 -25.17
C LYS A 1 -18.47 -3.10 -24.25
N ILE A 2 -17.32 -3.41 -23.68
CA ILE A 2 -17.23 -4.37 -22.57
C ILE A 2 -17.70 -3.58 -21.34
N ASP A 3 -18.74 -4.04 -20.66
CA ASP A 3 -19.22 -3.42 -19.44
C ASP A 3 -18.15 -3.60 -18.36
N GLU A 4 -17.70 -2.50 -17.77
CA GLU A 4 -16.78 -2.51 -16.64
C GLU A 4 -17.53 -3.10 -15.43
N ILE A 5 -16.98 -4.16 -14.83
CA ILE A 5 -17.55 -4.83 -13.66
C ILE A 5 -16.83 -4.30 -12.43
N VAL A 6 -17.59 -3.84 -11.45
CA VAL A 6 -17.09 -3.33 -10.16
C VAL A 6 -17.69 -4.12 -8.99
N ILE A 7 -16.98 -4.19 -7.88
CA ILE A 7 -17.35 -4.97 -6.69
C ILE A 7 -17.64 -4.05 -5.50
N SER A 8 -16.93 -2.93 -5.39
CA SER A 8 -16.94 -2.08 -4.19
C SER A 8 -18.29 -1.47 -3.86
N ALA A 9 -19.14 -1.24 -4.86
CA ALA A 9 -20.42 -0.57 -4.61
C ALA A 9 -21.37 -1.40 -3.74
N ASN A 10 -21.43 -2.72 -3.95
CA ASN A 10 -22.40 -3.61 -3.29
C ASN A 10 -21.81 -4.89 -2.70
N LYS A 11 -20.46 -5.05 -2.74
CA LYS A 11 -19.72 -6.26 -2.36
C LYS A 11 -19.99 -7.51 -3.23
N TRP A 12 -20.56 -7.32 -4.41
CA TRP A 12 -20.70 -8.35 -5.46
C TRP A 12 -20.43 -7.72 -6.83
N GLU A 13 -20.13 -8.55 -7.80
CA GLU A 13 -19.86 -8.11 -9.18
C GLU A 13 -21.11 -7.52 -9.82
N GLN A 14 -21.04 -6.27 -10.26
CA GLN A 14 -22.09 -5.55 -10.98
C GLN A 14 -21.50 -4.76 -12.14
N SER A 15 -22.34 -4.48 -13.16
CA SER A 15 -21.97 -3.52 -14.19
C SER A 15 -21.86 -2.12 -13.58
N LYS A 16 -20.79 -1.41 -13.90
CA LYS A 16 -20.58 -0.02 -13.46
C LYS A 16 -21.71 0.91 -13.92
N SER A 17 -22.33 0.62 -15.05
CA SER A 17 -23.48 1.35 -15.57
C SER A 17 -24.72 1.33 -14.67
N ASP A 18 -24.86 0.31 -13.84
CA ASP A 18 -26.00 0.09 -12.95
C ASP A 18 -25.82 0.74 -11.58
N ILE A 19 -24.67 1.41 -11.36
CA ILE A 19 -24.30 1.98 -10.07
C ILE A 19 -24.40 3.50 -10.13
N SER A 20 -25.20 4.08 -9.23
CA SER A 20 -25.38 5.52 -9.13
C SER A 20 -24.20 6.28 -8.51
N SER A 21 -23.33 5.59 -7.78
CA SER A 21 -22.16 6.18 -7.13
C SER A 21 -21.01 6.37 -8.12
N GLN A 22 -20.28 7.46 -7.96
CA GLN A 22 -19.05 7.66 -8.73
C GLN A 22 -17.99 6.66 -8.28
N ILE A 23 -17.47 5.88 -9.23
CA ILE A 23 -16.42 4.88 -8.99
C ILE A 23 -15.28 5.10 -9.97
N LEU A 24 -14.07 5.19 -9.45
CA LEU A 24 -12.84 5.04 -10.20
C LEU A 24 -12.47 3.56 -10.14
N ASP A 25 -12.43 2.92 -11.29
CA ASP A 25 -11.96 1.54 -11.44
C ASP A 25 -10.60 1.54 -12.14
N LEU A 26 -9.66 0.79 -11.60
CA LEU A 26 -8.31 0.62 -12.12
C LEU A 26 -8.08 -0.87 -12.41
N SER A 27 -8.04 -1.20 -13.66
CA SER A 27 -7.69 -2.56 -14.12
C SER A 27 -6.19 -2.87 -13.96
N GLU A 28 -5.83 -4.15 -14.00
CA GLU A 28 -4.41 -4.58 -13.96
C GLU A 28 -3.57 -3.91 -15.07
N ASN A 29 -4.13 -3.69 -16.25
CA ASN A 29 -3.43 -3.05 -17.36
C ASN A 29 -3.19 -1.56 -17.09
N GLU A 30 -4.13 -0.85 -16.51
CA GLU A 30 -3.96 0.55 -16.13
C GLU A 30 -2.95 0.69 -14.99
N ILE A 31 -2.98 -0.19 -14.00
CA ILE A 31 -1.98 -0.22 -12.93
C ILE A 31 -0.57 -0.44 -13.51
N LYS A 32 -0.42 -1.35 -14.45
CA LYS A 32 0.86 -1.59 -15.14
C LYS A 32 1.30 -0.38 -15.97
N TYR A 33 0.36 0.27 -16.67
CA TYR A 33 0.64 1.46 -17.47
C TYR A 33 1.08 2.64 -16.60
N LEU A 34 0.40 2.88 -15.49
CA LEU A 34 0.75 3.93 -14.52
C LEU A 34 2.10 3.66 -13.84
N ASN A 35 2.55 2.41 -13.82
CA ASN A 35 3.84 1.99 -13.29
C ASN A 35 4.20 2.63 -11.93
N PRO A 36 3.38 2.45 -10.87
CA PRO A 36 3.61 3.09 -9.59
C PRO A 36 4.70 2.38 -8.77
N GLU A 37 5.45 3.13 -7.95
CA GLU A 37 6.38 2.57 -6.97
C GLU A 37 5.64 2.02 -5.74
N THR A 38 4.58 2.72 -5.31
CA THR A 38 3.77 2.37 -4.15
C THR A 38 2.27 2.45 -4.47
N SER A 39 1.42 1.84 -3.65
CA SER A 39 -0.05 1.98 -3.80
C SER A 39 -0.53 3.41 -3.49
N ALA A 40 0.22 4.18 -2.71
CA ALA A 40 -0.02 5.60 -2.52
C ALA A 40 0.16 6.38 -3.84
N GLU A 41 1.24 6.13 -4.55
CA GLU A 41 1.50 6.73 -5.85
C GLU A 41 0.51 6.27 -6.92
N LEU A 42 0.07 5.00 -6.87
CA LEU A 42 -0.99 4.50 -7.75
C LEU A 42 -2.22 5.39 -7.68
N LEU A 43 -2.71 5.66 -6.48
CA LEU A 43 -3.89 6.50 -6.28
C LEU A 43 -3.66 7.95 -6.70
N GLU A 44 -2.48 8.51 -6.38
CA GLU A 44 -2.11 9.88 -6.74
C GLU A 44 -2.08 10.08 -8.27
N LYS A 45 -1.52 9.12 -9.01
CA LYS A 45 -1.44 9.14 -10.49
C LYS A 45 -2.81 9.13 -11.19
N THR A 46 -3.87 8.75 -10.49
CA THR A 46 -5.23 8.84 -11.03
C THR A 46 -5.75 10.27 -11.17
N GLY A 47 -5.14 11.23 -10.45
CA GLY A 47 -5.57 12.62 -10.38
C GLY A 47 -6.88 12.86 -9.62
N GLN A 48 -7.54 11.81 -9.09
CA GLN A 48 -8.82 11.89 -8.38
C GLN A 48 -8.68 11.71 -6.86
N VAL A 49 -7.56 11.18 -6.41
CA VAL A 49 -7.24 10.96 -4.99
C VAL A 49 -6.01 11.79 -4.66
N PHE A 50 -6.14 12.68 -3.69
CA PHE A 50 -4.99 13.38 -3.14
C PHE A 50 -4.26 12.46 -2.15
N VAL A 51 -2.94 12.44 -2.20
CA VAL A 51 -2.14 11.65 -1.25
C VAL A 51 -1.19 12.57 -0.50
N GLN A 52 -1.41 12.69 0.80
CA GLN A 52 -0.51 13.43 1.67
C GLN A 52 0.74 12.58 1.95
N LYS A 53 1.91 13.12 1.61
CA LYS A 53 3.21 12.50 1.85
C LYS A 53 4.09 13.45 2.64
N SER A 54 4.68 12.97 3.72
CA SER A 54 5.69 13.68 4.52
C SER A 54 7.07 13.02 4.40
N GLN A 55 7.12 11.84 3.81
CA GLN A 55 8.31 11.04 3.56
C GLN A 55 8.09 10.11 2.36
N LEU A 56 9.15 9.52 1.83
CA LEU A 56 9.09 8.62 0.69
C LEU A 56 8.25 7.36 1.01
N GLY A 57 8.48 6.76 2.17
CA GLY A 57 7.72 5.60 2.68
C GLY A 57 6.46 5.99 3.42
N GLY A 58 5.72 6.96 2.93
CA GLY A 58 4.45 7.40 3.49
C GLY A 58 3.40 7.65 2.42
N GLY A 59 2.15 7.52 2.79
CA GLY A 59 1.05 7.84 1.90
C GLY A 59 -0.29 7.75 2.60
N SER A 60 -0.89 8.92 2.82
CA SER A 60 -2.22 9.05 3.40
C SER A 60 -3.17 9.53 2.33
N PRO A 61 -4.04 8.66 1.79
CA PRO A 61 -4.98 9.07 0.77
C PRO A 61 -6.08 9.94 1.37
N MET A 62 -6.55 10.89 0.57
CA MET A 62 -7.63 11.80 0.89
C MET A 62 -8.62 11.87 -0.27
N ILE A 63 -9.90 11.78 0.04
CA ILE A 63 -11.01 11.89 -0.91
C ILE A 63 -11.84 13.10 -0.51
N ARG A 64 -11.91 14.13 -1.37
CA ARG A 64 -12.77 15.32 -1.17
C ARG A 64 -12.63 15.93 0.23
N GLY A 65 -11.41 15.99 0.77
CA GLY A 65 -11.13 16.52 2.11
C GLY A 65 -11.30 15.53 3.26
N PHE A 66 -11.87 14.35 3.03
CA PHE A 66 -11.89 13.27 4.02
C PHE A 66 -10.58 12.51 4.05
N SER A 67 -10.13 12.14 5.25
CA SER A 67 -8.88 11.40 5.48
C SER A 67 -9.00 10.46 6.68
N ALA A 68 -8.02 9.62 6.88
CA ALA A 68 -7.86 8.73 8.02
C ALA A 68 -9.10 7.82 8.25
N ASN A 69 -9.67 7.83 9.45
CA ASN A 69 -10.81 7.01 9.84
C ASN A 69 -12.14 7.36 9.16
N ARG A 70 -12.14 8.30 8.22
CA ARG A 70 -13.31 8.66 7.42
C ARG A 70 -13.26 8.06 6.01
N ILE A 71 -12.15 7.41 5.66
CA ILE A 71 -11.96 6.67 4.42
C ILE A 71 -11.63 5.23 4.79
N LEU A 72 -12.36 4.29 4.23
CA LEU A 72 -12.12 2.88 4.45
C LEU A 72 -11.14 2.34 3.41
N ILE A 73 -10.14 1.60 3.87
CA ILE A 73 -9.26 0.79 3.03
C ILE A 73 -9.68 -0.66 3.16
N VAL A 74 -9.84 -1.33 2.03
CA VAL A 74 -10.22 -2.74 1.93
C VAL A 74 -9.17 -3.47 1.09
N LEU A 75 -8.82 -4.68 1.48
CA LEU A 75 -7.94 -5.58 0.73
C LEU A 75 -8.61 -6.95 0.60
N ASP A 76 -8.91 -7.35 -0.63
CA ASP A 76 -9.61 -8.61 -0.91
C ASP A 76 -10.87 -8.81 -0.02
N GLY A 77 -11.66 -7.74 0.17
CA GLY A 77 -12.89 -7.73 0.96
C GLY A 77 -12.70 -7.64 2.48
N ILE A 78 -11.48 -7.47 2.98
CA ILE A 78 -11.18 -7.30 4.41
C ILE A 78 -10.84 -5.84 4.70
N ARG A 79 -11.51 -5.26 5.69
CA ARG A 79 -11.25 -3.89 6.17
C ARG A 79 -9.87 -3.81 6.83
N LEU A 80 -9.05 -2.84 6.43
CA LEU A 80 -7.72 -2.62 6.98
C LEU A 80 -7.63 -1.47 7.97
N ASN A 81 -8.72 -0.77 8.24
CA ASN A 81 -8.72 0.30 9.22
C ASN A 81 -8.44 -0.27 10.61
N ASN A 82 -7.33 0.14 11.18
CA ASN A 82 -6.91 -0.23 12.52
C ASN A 82 -7.07 0.96 13.48
N ALA A 83 -6.86 0.72 14.78
CA ALA A 83 -6.95 1.76 15.82
C ALA A 83 -5.68 2.63 15.94
N ILE A 84 -4.69 2.46 15.07
CA ILE A 84 -3.45 3.23 15.10
C ILE A 84 -3.64 4.51 14.31
N TYR A 85 -4.04 5.58 14.98
CA TYR A 85 -4.25 6.89 14.38
C TYR A 85 -3.07 7.81 14.72
N ARG A 86 -2.21 8.07 13.75
CA ARG A 86 -1.10 9.01 13.86
C ARG A 86 -1.62 10.44 13.90
N SER A 87 -1.92 10.95 15.10
CA SER A 87 -2.51 12.30 15.30
C SER A 87 -3.80 12.52 14.48
N GLY A 88 -4.57 11.46 14.28
CA GLY A 88 -5.87 11.52 13.62
C GLY A 88 -5.86 11.54 12.09
N ASN A 89 -4.71 11.52 11.41
CA ASN A 89 -4.69 11.90 10.00
C ASN A 89 -3.95 10.97 9.03
N LEU A 90 -3.34 9.86 9.46
CA LEU A 90 -2.46 9.14 8.54
C LEU A 90 -2.80 7.65 8.44
N HIS A 91 -3.45 7.26 7.35
CA HIS A 91 -3.43 5.90 6.86
C HIS A 91 -2.18 5.67 6.01
N ASN A 92 -1.46 4.59 6.26
CA ASN A 92 -0.34 4.21 5.44
C ASN A 92 -0.71 3.01 4.58
N ILE A 93 -0.89 3.25 3.28
CA ILE A 93 -1.25 2.21 2.31
C ILE A 93 -0.04 1.57 1.63
N ILE A 94 1.17 1.90 2.05
CA ILE A 94 2.40 1.32 1.44
C ILE A 94 2.56 -0.18 1.69
N SER A 95 1.87 -0.73 2.70
CA SER A 95 1.86 -2.17 2.97
C SER A 95 1.21 -2.99 1.84
N ILE A 96 0.40 -2.36 0.99
CA ILE A 96 -0.20 -2.97 -0.18
C ILE A 96 0.77 -2.82 -1.36
N ASP A 97 1.21 -3.94 -1.95
CA ASP A 97 2.12 -3.92 -3.10
C ASP A 97 1.34 -3.76 -4.41
N PRO A 98 1.56 -2.69 -5.21
CA PRO A 98 0.85 -2.52 -6.48
C PRO A 98 1.19 -3.60 -7.52
N ASN A 99 2.33 -4.30 -7.42
CA ASN A 99 2.72 -5.32 -8.41
C ASN A 99 1.87 -6.59 -8.36
N ILE A 100 1.13 -6.79 -7.28
CA ILE A 100 0.26 -7.97 -7.08
C ILE A 100 -1.21 -7.67 -7.28
N LEU A 101 -1.57 -6.42 -7.55
CA LEU A 101 -2.96 -6.03 -7.75
C LEU A 101 -3.47 -6.51 -9.11
N GLU A 102 -4.67 -7.06 -9.13
CA GLU A 102 -5.48 -7.32 -10.31
C GLU A 102 -6.39 -6.13 -10.63
N GLY A 103 -6.72 -5.33 -9.61
CA GLY A 103 -7.50 -4.11 -9.73
C GLY A 103 -7.54 -3.31 -8.44
N ALA A 104 -8.01 -2.07 -8.54
CA ALA A 104 -8.31 -1.22 -7.41
C ALA A 104 -9.52 -0.34 -7.73
N GLU A 105 -10.45 -0.25 -6.82
CA GLU A 105 -11.65 0.56 -6.96
C GLU A 105 -11.69 1.65 -5.91
N VAL A 106 -12.04 2.88 -6.30
CA VAL A 106 -12.27 3.98 -5.37
C VAL A 106 -13.72 4.43 -5.49
N LEU A 107 -14.49 4.16 -4.46
CA LEU A 107 -15.87 4.62 -4.32
C LEU A 107 -15.88 5.99 -3.66
N PHE A 108 -16.37 7.00 -4.38
CA PHE A 108 -16.45 8.38 -3.91
C PHE A 108 -17.80 8.64 -3.22
N GLY A 109 -17.73 9.10 -1.97
CA GLY A 109 -18.89 9.43 -1.19
C GLY A 109 -19.27 8.39 -0.13
N PRO A 110 -20.40 8.58 0.56
CA PRO A 110 -20.75 7.76 1.71
C PRO A 110 -21.11 6.33 1.30
N ALA A 111 -20.41 5.37 1.88
CA ALA A 111 -20.66 3.94 1.72
C ALA A 111 -20.92 3.25 3.08
N SER A 112 -21.29 4.04 4.09
CA SER A 112 -21.44 3.57 5.47
C SER A 112 -22.50 2.49 5.64
N VAL A 113 -23.54 2.49 4.81
CA VAL A 113 -24.60 1.46 4.82
C VAL A 113 -24.03 0.08 4.50
N ILE A 114 -23.05 0.01 3.60
CA ILE A 114 -22.45 -1.25 3.12
C ILE A 114 -21.22 -1.64 3.92
N TYR A 115 -20.40 -0.64 4.28
CA TYR A 115 -19.07 -0.84 4.83
C TYR A 115 -18.93 -0.43 6.31
N GLY A 116 -19.91 0.28 6.87
CA GLY A 116 -19.88 0.76 8.27
C GLY A 116 -19.30 2.16 8.44
N SER A 117 -19.06 2.56 9.68
CA SER A 117 -18.78 3.94 10.11
C SER A 117 -17.56 4.60 9.47
N ASP A 118 -16.53 3.82 9.12
CA ASP A 118 -15.29 4.37 8.57
C ASP A 118 -15.38 4.76 7.08
N ALA A 119 -16.48 4.42 6.41
CA ALA A 119 -16.70 4.68 4.99
C ALA A 119 -17.57 5.94 4.73
N ILE A 120 -17.33 7.01 5.48
CA ILE A 120 -18.09 8.27 5.37
C ILE A 120 -17.66 9.04 4.11
N GLY A 121 -16.36 9.16 3.88
CA GLY A 121 -15.80 9.91 2.76
C GLY A 121 -15.61 9.08 1.49
N GLY A 122 -15.52 7.77 1.64
CA GLY A 122 -15.33 6.83 0.53
C GLY A 122 -14.68 5.52 0.95
N VAL A 123 -14.51 4.64 -0.04
CA VAL A 123 -13.86 3.33 0.12
C VAL A 123 -12.79 3.18 -0.96
N MET A 124 -11.63 2.65 -0.58
CA MET A 124 -10.58 2.21 -1.49
C MET A 124 -10.46 0.71 -1.37
N ASP A 125 -10.91 -0.03 -2.37
CA ASP A 125 -10.91 -1.49 -2.40
C ASP A 125 -9.84 -2.00 -3.34
N PHE A 126 -8.86 -2.72 -2.78
CA PHE A 126 -7.74 -3.30 -3.52
C PHE A 126 -7.96 -4.79 -3.70
N HIS A 127 -7.88 -5.24 -4.94
CA HIS A 127 -8.04 -6.63 -5.34
C HIS A 127 -6.70 -7.19 -5.77
N THR A 128 -6.17 -8.16 -5.03
CA THR A 128 -4.95 -8.86 -5.42
C THR A 128 -5.30 -10.00 -6.37
N LYS A 129 -4.32 -10.47 -7.16
CA LYS A 129 -4.49 -11.50 -8.17
C LYS A 129 -5.34 -12.67 -7.68
N LYS A 130 -6.43 -12.94 -8.40
CA LYS A 130 -7.38 -14.02 -8.12
C LYS A 130 -6.76 -15.37 -8.44
N ILE A 131 -6.98 -16.34 -7.57
CA ILE A 131 -6.57 -17.73 -7.81
C ILE A 131 -7.64 -18.42 -8.65
N LYS A 132 -7.26 -18.90 -9.86
CA LYS A 132 -8.15 -19.62 -10.78
C LYS A 132 -7.72 -21.06 -10.86
N PHE A 133 -8.69 -22.00 -10.90
CA PHE A 133 -8.41 -23.41 -11.17
C PHE A 133 -8.04 -23.63 -12.65
N SER A 134 -7.38 -24.72 -12.94
CA SER A 134 -7.22 -25.22 -14.31
C SER A 134 -8.38 -26.14 -14.69
N ALA A 135 -8.67 -26.23 -15.97
CA ALA A 135 -9.61 -27.26 -16.49
C ALA A 135 -8.99 -28.67 -16.40
N GLU A 136 -7.66 -28.75 -16.41
CA GLU A 136 -6.93 -30.01 -16.43
C GLU A 136 -6.75 -30.60 -15.03
N LYS A 137 -6.70 -31.94 -14.95
CA LYS A 137 -6.33 -32.65 -13.71
C LYS A 137 -4.83 -32.51 -13.42
N LYS A 138 -3.99 -32.42 -14.46
CA LYS A 138 -2.55 -32.25 -14.34
C LYS A 138 -2.22 -30.89 -13.71
N LEU A 139 -1.16 -30.87 -12.91
CA LEU A 139 -0.69 -29.64 -12.26
C LEU A 139 -0.01 -28.72 -13.30
N ASN A 140 -0.55 -27.54 -13.48
CA ASN A 140 0.00 -26.49 -14.35
C ASN A 140 0.76 -25.47 -13.51
N PHE A 141 1.95 -25.10 -13.96
CA PHE A 141 2.79 -24.09 -13.36
C PHE A 141 2.87 -22.86 -14.26
N ASN A 142 2.71 -21.67 -13.67
CA ASN A 142 2.97 -20.39 -14.31
C ASN A 142 3.78 -19.50 -13.36
N GLY A 143 4.79 -18.83 -13.91
CA GLY A 143 5.61 -17.88 -13.15
C GLY A 143 5.84 -16.60 -13.93
N ASN A 144 6.06 -15.52 -13.20
CA ASN A 144 6.40 -14.20 -13.73
C ASN A 144 7.41 -13.54 -12.81
N SER A 145 8.42 -12.88 -13.39
CA SER A 145 9.36 -12.03 -12.66
C SER A 145 9.33 -10.62 -13.22
N LEU A 146 9.52 -9.64 -12.35
CA LEU A 146 9.51 -8.22 -12.69
C LEU A 146 10.65 -7.52 -11.96
N ILE A 147 11.47 -6.80 -12.71
CA ILE A 147 12.50 -5.92 -12.17
C ILE A 147 12.19 -4.51 -12.65
N LYS A 148 12.18 -3.55 -11.72
CA LYS A 148 11.98 -2.13 -12.02
C LYS A 148 13.11 -1.30 -11.41
N TYR A 149 13.47 -0.23 -12.11
CA TYR A 149 14.38 0.79 -11.63
C TYR A 149 13.74 2.17 -11.81
N TYR A 150 13.82 3.00 -10.79
CA TYR A 150 13.31 4.37 -10.79
C TYR A 150 14.45 5.34 -10.48
N SER A 151 14.77 6.22 -11.42
CA SER A 151 15.93 7.10 -11.33
C SER A 151 15.79 8.23 -10.30
N ALA A 152 14.57 8.65 -10.00
CA ALA A 152 14.31 9.73 -9.03
C ALA A 152 14.64 9.34 -7.59
N SER A 153 14.37 8.11 -7.22
CA SER A 153 14.63 7.53 -5.91
C SER A 153 15.79 6.52 -5.93
N ASN A 154 16.46 6.37 -7.08
CA ASN A 154 17.43 5.30 -7.32
C ASN A 154 16.94 3.93 -6.82
N SER A 155 15.60 3.73 -6.86
CA SER A 155 14.99 2.56 -6.28
C SER A 155 15.04 1.37 -7.20
N LYS A 156 15.19 0.19 -6.58
CA LYS A 156 15.26 -1.11 -7.24
C LYS A 156 14.18 -1.99 -6.67
N HIS A 157 13.29 -2.45 -7.54
CA HIS A 157 12.19 -3.31 -7.17
C HIS A 157 12.33 -4.64 -7.88
N PHE A 158 12.17 -5.69 -7.13
CA PHE A 158 12.09 -7.05 -7.60
C PHE A 158 10.77 -7.67 -7.18
N ASN A 159 10.08 -8.32 -8.10
CA ASN A 159 8.90 -9.14 -7.81
C ASN A 159 9.01 -10.47 -8.54
N LEU A 160 8.76 -11.54 -7.81
CA LEU A 160 8.63 -12.89 -8.34
C LEU A 160 7.28 -13.43 -7.90
N ASN A 161 6.50 -13.93 -8.83
CA ASN A 161 5.26 -14.62 -8.51
C ASN A 161 5.10 -15.90 -9.33
N PHE A 162 4.46 -16.88 -8.74
CA PHE A 162 4.14 -18.13 -9.41
C PHE A 162 2.82 -18.71 -8.93
N SER A 163 2.19 -19.48 -9.79
CA SER A 163 0.97 -20.21 -9.49
C SER A 163 1.08 -21.67 -9.87
N LEU A 164 0.55 -22.53 -9.01
CA LEU A 164 0.34 -23.94 -9.24
C LEU A 164 -1.16 -24.20 -9.25
N ARG A 165 -1.68 -24.84 -10.29
CA ARG A 165 -3.12 -25.04 -10.41
C ARG A 165 -3.48 -26.33 -11.14
N ASN A 166 -4.52 -26.97 -10.66
CA ASN A 166 -5.20 -28.06 -11.35
C ASN A 166 -6.72 -27.89 -11.20
N LYS A 167 -7.51 -28.94 -11.50
CA LYS A 167 -8.97 -28.89 -11.44
C LYS A 167 -9.52 -28.60 -10.03
N ASN A 168 -8.85 -29.03 -8.95
CA ASN A 168 -9.37 -28.99 -7.58
C ASN A 168 -8.51 -28.14 -6.62
N PHE A 169 -7.30 -27.83 -7.02
CA PHE A 169 -6.34 -27.06 -6.22
C PHE A 169 -5.74 -25.90 -7.00
N SER A 170 -5.56 -24.78 -6.34
CA SER A 170 -4.79 -23.66 -6.88
C SER A 170 -4.03 -22.99 -5.76
N SER A 171 -2.78 -22.63 -6.05
CA SER A 171 -1.90 -21.84 -5.18
C SER A 171 -1.32 -20.68 -5.96
N PHE A 172 -1.14 -19.56 -5.27
CA PHE A 172 -0.43 -18.39 -5.78
C PHE A 172 0.52 -17.87 -4.70
N SER A 173 1.78 -17.71 -5.08
CA SER A 173 2.82 -17.16 -4.23
C SER A 173 3.43 -15.93 -4.89
N SER A 174 3.70 -14.90 -4.11
CA SER A 174 4.42 -13.71 -4.57
C SER A 174 5.37 -13.22 -3.49
N ILE A 175 6.56 -12.84 -3.93
CA ILE A 175 7.56 -12.15 -3.13
C ILE A 175 7.96 -10.86 -3.86
N SER A 176 7.91 -9.74 -3.16
CA SER A 176 8.40 -8.46 -3.65
C SER A 176 9.40 -7.88 -2.67
N PHE A 177 10.53 -7.48 -3.18
CA PHE A 177 11.52 -6.69 -2.44
C PHE A 177 11.70 -5.35 -3.13
N LYS A 178 11.59 -4.27 -2.36
CA LYS A 178 11.75 -2.90 -2.81
C LYS A 178 12.81 -2.22 -1.97
N ASN A 179 13.78 -1.63 -2.62
CA ASN A 179 14.80 -0.81 -1.97
C ASN A 179 14.73 0.60 -2.57
N PHE A 180 14.31 1.54 -1.78
CA PHE A 180 14.28 2.97 -2.10
C PHE A 180 15.53 3.59 -1.51
N ASP A 181 16.36 4.16 -2.36
CA ASP A 181 17.50 4.98 -1.94
C ASP A 181 17.05 6.41 -1.63
N ASP A 182 17.96 7.28 -1.25
CA ASP A 182 17.63 8.67 -1.00
C ASP A 182 17.07 9.36 -2.26
N LEU A 183 15.95 10.06 -2.10
CA LEU A 183 15.27 10.76 -3.17
C LEU A 183 16.16 11.83 -3.80
N LYS A 184 16.19 11.89 -5.12
CA LYS A 184 16.94 12.88 -5.88
C LYS A 184 16.00 13.93 -6.47
N THR A 185 16.25 15.18 -6.15
CA THR A 185 15.53 16.33 -6.74
C THR A 185 16.10 16.72 -8.10
N GLY A 186 15.27 17.36 -8.92
CA GLY A 186 15.71 17.92 -10.20
C GLY A 186 16.73 19.06 -10.04
N ASN A 187 17.48 19.31 -11.11
CA ASN A 187 18.52 20.37 -11.14
C ASN A 187 17.97 21.73 -11.56
N LYS A 188 16.82 21.78 -12.25
CA LYS A 188 16.23 23.03 -12.73
C LYS A 188 15.42 23.67 -11.62
N ARG A 189 15.76 24.91 -11.28
CA ARG A 189 15.10 25.74 -10.28
C ARG A 189 14.81 27.11 -10.85
N THR A 190 13.80 27.78 -10.29
CA THR A 190 13.51 29.16 -10.67
C THR A 190 14.49 30.11 -9.97
N GLU A 191 14.79 31.24 -10.59
CA GLU A 191 15.64 32.29 -9.99
C GLU A 191 15.08 32.77 -8.64
N LYS A 192 13.76 32.82 -8.53
CA LYS A 192 13.06 33.23 -7.30
C LYS A 192 13.30 32.27 -6.12
N HIS A 193 13.56 30.97 -6.40
CA HIS A 193 13.74 29.91 -5.39
C HIS A 193 14.93 29.01 -5.74
N PRO A 194 16.18 29.56 -5.70
CA PRO A 194 17.36 28.83 -6.18
C PRO A 194 17.72 27.61 -5.30
N ASP A 195 17.27 27.60 -4.05
CA ASP A 195 17.53 26.51 -3.10
C ASP A 195 16.35 25.57 -2.89
N PHE A 196 15.26 25.73 -3.67
CA PHE A 196 14.10 24.86 -3.57
C PHE A 196 14.48 23.38 -3.78
N GLY A 197 14.16 22.57 -2.79
CA GLY A 197 14.43 21.13 -2.82
C GLY A 197 15.90 20.74 -2.65
N LYS A 198 16.83 21.68 -2.36
CA LYS A 198 18.20 21.34 -1.96
C LYS A 198 18.25 20.84 -0.52
N ARG A 199 19.10 19.85 -0.26
CA ARG A 199 19.52 19.41 1.06
C ARG A 199 20.96 19.84 1.26
N LEU A 200 21.19 21.01 1.83
CA LEU A 200 22.53 21.60 1.93
C LEU A 200 23.40 20.87 2.96
N GLU A 201 22.80 20.41 4.03
CA GLU A 201 23.47 19.70 5.10
C GLU A 201 22.55 18.66 5.75
N PHE A 202 23.13 17.76 6.51
CA PHE A 202 22.41 16.75 7.28
C PHE A 202 23.16 16.41 8.58
N VAL A 203 22.46 15.81 9.53
CA VAL A 203 23.08 15.37 10.78
C VAL A 203 23.56 13.94 10.62
N GLU A 204 24.87 13.74 10.76
CA GLU A 204 25.45 12.41 10.91
C GLU A 204 25.37 12.00 12.38
N VAL A 205 24.70 10.88 12.62
CA VAL A 205 24.47 10.33 13.96
C VAL A 205 25.68 9.49 14.38
N GLY A 206 26.28 9.82 15.53
CA GLY A 206 27.41 9.11 16.10
C GLY A 206 27.41 9.20 17.62
N ASN A 207 28.58 9.02 18.25
CA ASN A 207 28.73 9.28 19.68
C ASN A 207 28.43 10.74 20.02
N THR A 208 28.75 11.65 19.10
CA THR A 208 28.32 13.04 19.07
C THR A 208 27.74 13.30 17.70
N ASP A 209 26.58 13.99 17.64
CA ASP A 209 25.98 14.38 16.38
C ASP A 209 26.83 15.44 15.68
N LYS A 210 27.01 15.28 14.38
CA LYS A 210 27.76 16.23 13.56
C LYS A 210 26.92 16.73 12.40
N ILE A 211 26.96 18.02 12.15
CA ILE A 211 26.38 18.60 10.93
C ILE A 211 27.39 18.41 9.81
N ILE A 212 26.99 17.72 8.75
CA ILE A 212 27.80 17.42 7.58
C ILE A 212 27.24 18.19 6.39
N THR A 213 28.10 18.90 5.68
CA THR A 213 27.76 19.54 4.42
C THR A 213 27.48 18.45 3.37
N ASN A 214 26.32 18.54 2.71
CA ASN A 214 25.96 17.58 1.68
C ASN A 214 26.70 17.93 0.37
N THR A 215 27.61 17.07 -0.04
CA THR A 215 28.37 17.24 -1.28
C THR A 215 27.52 17.17 -2.54
N ASN A 216 26.35 16.53 -2.47
CA ASN A 216 25.35 16.51 -3.53
C ASN A 216 23.99 16.96 -2.97
N TYR A 217 23.80 18.28 -2.94
CA TYR A 217 22.60 18.90 -2.37
C TYR A 217 21.28 18.51 -3.07
N ASN A 218 21.32 17.82 -4.22
CA ASN A 218 20.13 17.28 -4.85
C ASN A 218 19.68 15.95 -4.24
N ILE A 219 20.53 15.29 -3.46
CA ILE A 219 20.17 14.05 -2.76
C ILE A 219 19.57 14.40 -1.40
N GLN A 220 18.35 13.96 -1.18
CA GLN A 220 17.58 14.17 0.05
C GLN A 220 18.00 13.15 1.11
N LYS A 221 19.19 13.38 1.73
CA LYS A 221 19.79 12.45 2.70
C LYS A 221 18.82 12.04 3.80
N TYR A 222 18.77 10.71 4.07
CA TYR A 222 17.86 10.05 4.99
C TYR A 222 16.38 10.16 4.57
N SER A 223 16.08 9.83 3.31
CA SER A 223 14.72 9.64 2.82
C SER A 223 14.43 8.22 2.37
N GLY A 224 15.46 7.40 2.16
CA GLY A 224 15.34 6.03 1.69
C GLY A 224 14.82 5.04 2.73
N TYR A 225 14.30 3.91 2.27
CA TYR A 225 13.87 2.77 3.07
C TYR A 225 13.78 1.50 2.21
N SER A 226 13.57 0.36 2.84
CA SER A 226 13.33 -0.90 2.12
C SER A 226 12.04 -1.57 2.60
N GLN A 227 11.47 -2.42 1.76
CA GLN A 227 10.22 -3.13 2.06
C GLN A 227 10.19 -4.51 1.44
N LEU A 228 9.75 -5.48 2.22
CA LEU A 228 9.47 -6.85 1.81
C LEU A 228 7.96 -7.10 1.88
N ASN A 229 7.37 -7.62 0.79
CA ASN A 229 5.99 -8.07 0.75
C ASN A 229 5.94 -9.54 0.33
N LEU A 230 5.18 -10.35 1.04
CA LEU A 230 4.93 -11.75 0.74
C LEU A 230 3.42 -12.00 0.68
N ILE A 231 3.00 -12.74 -0.32
CA ILE A 231 1.63 -13.24 -0.42
C ILE A 231 1.65 -14.72 -0.72
N GLN A 232 0.85 -15.45 0.03
CA GLN A 232 0.56 -16.84 -0.23
C GLN A 232 -0.94 -17.04 -0.23
N LYS A 233 -1.47 -17.62 -1.29
CA LYS A 233 -2.88 -17.95 -1.41
C LYS A 233 -3.02 -19.42 -1.77
N PHE A 234 -3.99 -20.09 -1.14
CA PHE A 234 -4.41 -21.46 -1.44
C PHE A 234 -5.92 -21.49 -1.68
N LYS A 235 -6.36 -22.31 -2.60
CA LYS A 235 -7.77 -22.54 -2.89
C LYS A 235 -8.02 -23.99 -3.25
N PHE A 236 -9.00 -24.58 -2.62
CA PHE A 236 -9.39 -25.99 -2.81
C PHE A 236 -10.88 -26.09 -3.12
N LYS A 237 -11.23 -27.03 -3.98
CA LYS A 237 -12.60 -27.49 -4.14
C LYS A 237 -12.85 -28.64 -3.18
N PHE A 238 -13.98 -28.59 -2.48
CA PHE A 238 -14.48 -29.69 -1.64
C PHE A 238 -15.97 -29.85 -1.84
N LEU A 239 -16.52 -31.04 -1.54
CA LEU A 239 -17.94 -31.37 -1.62
C LEU A 239 -18.61 -30.77 -2.88
N LYS A 240 -18.33 -31.37 -4.05
CA LYS A 240 -18.81 -30.99 -5.40
C LYS A 240 -18.25 -29.64 -5.86
N ASN A 241 -18.88 -28.52 -5.51
CA ASN A 241 -18.49 -27.17 -6.02
C ASN A 241 -18.11 -26.17 -4.91
N ASN A 242 -18.17 -26.59 -3.65
CA ASN A 242 -17.81 -25.70 -2.56
C ASN A 242 -16.31 -25.40 -2.54
N LEU A 243 -15.94 -24.23 -2.03
CA LEU A 243 -14.57 -23.74 -2.06
C LEU A 243 -14.11 -23.36 -0.65
N ILE A 244 -12.87 -23.69 -0.35
CA ILE A 244 -12.15 -23.14 0.78
C ILE A 244 -10.90 -22.44 0.26
N SER A 245 -10.63 -21.25 0.76
CA SER A 245 -9.37 -20.57 0.49
C SER A 245 -8.73 -20.07 1.78
N TYR A 246 -7.40 -20.10 1.79
CA TYR A 246 -6.57 -19.53 2.86
C TYR A 246 -5.54 -18.61 2.23
N ASN A 247 -5.51 -17.36 2.69
CA ASN A 247 -4.63 -16.34 2.17
C ASN A 247 -3.82 -15.72 3.31
N ILE A 248 -2.52 -15.55 3.06
CA ILE A 248 -1.56 -14.88 3.95
C ILE A 248 -1.02 -13.67 3.22
N TYR A 249 -1.05 -12.51 3.88
CA TYR A 249 -0.46 -11.26 3.41
C TYR A 249 0.54 -10.81 4.47
N TYR A 250 1.76 -10.57 4.06
CA TYR A 250 2.81 -10.08 4.94
C TYR A 250 3.53 -8.91 4.30
N SER A 251 3.72 -7.84 5.05
CA SER A 251 4.54 -6.69 4.68
C SER A 251 5.41 -6.29 5.85
N ASN A 252 6.67 -5.99 5.59
CA ASN A 252 7.61 -5.48 6.57
C ASN A 252 8.54 -4.46 5.92
N SER A 253 8.68 -3.29 6.54
CA SER A 253 9.63 -2.27 6.10
C SER A 253 10.87 -2.23 7.01
N SER A 254 11.94 -1.60 6.52
CA SER A 254 12.97 -1.03 7.39
C SER A 254 12.40 0.19 8.13
N ASP A 255 13.23 0.84 8.94
CA ASP A 255 12.92 2.20 9.42
C ASP A 255 12.61 3.12 8.25
N ILE A 256 11.60 3.98 8.42
CA ILE A 256 11.14 4.94 7.42
C ILE A 256 11.44 6.35 7.93
N PRO A 257 12.52 6.99 7.46
CA PRO A 257 12.86 8.32 7.92
C PRO A 257 11.77 9.33 7.58
N ARG A 258 11.47 10.19 8.53
CA ARG A 258 10.53 11.28 8.36
C ARG A 258 11.27 12.54 7.89
N TYR A 259 11.52 12.59 6.60
CA TYR A 259 12.32 13.61 5.97
C TYR A 259 11.86 15.04 6.27
N ASP A 260 10.54 15.28 6.30
CA ASP A 260 9.95 16.58 6.64
C ASP A 260 10.31 17.09 8.05
N ARG A 261 10.72 16.21 8.94
CA ARG A 261 11.19 16.55 10.29
C ARG A 261 12.69 16.76 10.34
N LEU A 262 13.43 15.95 9.57
CA LEU A 262 14.90 16.04 9.54
C LEU A 262 15.44 17.31 8.87
N ILE A 263 14.58 18.04 8.14
CA ILE A 263 14.93 19.33 7.52
C ILE A 263 14.51 20.55 8.36
N GLN A 264 14.00 20.33 9.58
CA GLN A 264 13.59 21.43 10.44
C GLN A 264 14.75 21.97 11.26
N TYR A 265 14.80 23.27 11.36
CA TYR A 265 15.76 24.01 12.18
C TYR A 265 15.02 24.75 13.30
N ASP A 266 15.73 25.04 14.37
CA ASP A 266 15.27 25.93 15.42
C ASP A 266 15.56 27.41 15.08
N ASP A 267 15.22 28.31 15.98
CA ASP A 267 15.39 29.74 15.78
C ASP A 267 16.87 30.18 15.69
N PHE A 268 17.79 29.30 16.07
CA PHE A 268 19.24 29.50 16.00
C PHE A 268 19.89 28.86 14.77
N LEU A 269 19.08 28.44 13.80
CA LEU A 269 19.50 27.71 12.61
C LEU A 269 20.22 26.39 12.90
N THR A 270 19.93 25.79 14.07
CA THR A 270 20.45 24.47 14.43
C THR A 270 19.43 23.38 14.04
N PRO A 271 19.86 22.22 13.51
CA PRO A 271 18.94 21.14 13.20
C PRO A 271 18.12 20.73 14.43
N LYS A 272 16.81 20.66 14.29
CA LYS A 272 15.91 20.35 15.40
C LYS A 272 16.00 18.88 15.84
N TYR A 273 16.22 17.99 14.89
CA TYR A 273 16.26 16.55 15.10
C TYR A 273 17.50 15.93 14.46
N SER A 274 18.13 15.01 15.18
CA SER A 274 19.17 14.12 14.63
C SER A 274 18.55 12.90 14.01
N GLN A 275 17.48 12.38 14.60
CA GLN A 275 16.73 11.22 14.12
C GLN A 275 15.23 11.48 14.25
N TRP A 276 14.50 11.12 13.25
CA TRP A 276 13.07 11.04 13.29
C TRP A 276 12.60 10.02 12.23
N TYR A 277 12.04 8.92 12.67
CA TYR A 277 11.61 7.85 11.78
C TYR A 277 10.44 7.08 12.36
N TYR A 278 9.66 6.48 11.50
CA TYR A 278 8.80 5.37 11.88
C TYR A 278 9.64 4.11 11.85
N GLY A 279 9.61 3.32 12.92
CA GLY A 279 10.29 2.02 12.99
C GLY A 279 9.64 1.04 12.02
N PRO A 280 10.15 -0.20 11.94
CA PRO A 280 9.66 -1.18 10.98
C PRO A 280 8.14 -1.31 11.07
N GLN A 281 7.47 -1.06 9.93
CA GLN A 281 6.03 -1.26 9.83
C GLN A 281 5.78 -2.70 9.43
N LYS A 282 5.13 -3.46 10.32
CA LYS A 282 4.80 -4.85 10.08
C LYS A 282 3.30 -5.01 9.95
N PHE A 283 2.90 -5.70 8.90
CA PHE A 283 1.52 -6.09 8.64
C PHE A 283 1.48 -7.57 8.32
N LEU A 284 0.65 -8.31 9.06
CA LEU A 284 0.34 -9.70 8.77
C LEU A 284 -1.17 -9.86 8.80
N MET A 285 -1.74 -10.36 7.71
CA MET A 285 -3.15 -10.72 7.65
C MET A 285 -3.28 -12.17 7.20
N ASN A 286 -4.06 -12.93 7.97
CA ASN A 286 -4.52 -14.26 7.62
C ASN A 286 -6.02 -14.17 7.30
N LYS A 287 -6.45 -14.78 6.20
CA LYS A 287 -7.84 -14.80 5.76
C LYS A 287 -8.23 -16.22 5.37
N VAL A 288 -9.31 -16.73 5.95
CA VAL A 288 -10.01 -17.93 5.50
C VAL A 288 -11.33 -17.51 4.86
N ASN A 289 -11.62 -18.04 3.70
CA ASN A 289 -12.92 -17.90 3.05
C ASN A 289 -13.50 -19.29 2.78
N LEU A 290 -14.76 -19.48 3.15
CA LEU A 290 -15.58 -20.64 2.83
C LEU A 290 -16.70 -20.17 1.90
N SER A 291 -16.82 -20.79 0.74
CA SER A 291 -17.88 -20.47 -0.22
C SER A 291 -18.69 -21.74 -0.53
N PHE A 292 -19.97 -21.66 -0.27
CA PHE A 292 -20.95 -22.73 -0.51
C PHE A 292 -21.85 -22.30 -1.66
N PHE A 293 -21.95 -23.16 -2.67
CA PHE A 293 -22.82 -22.97 -3.81
C PHE A 293 -23.85 -24.06 -3.79
N ASN A 294 -25.09 -23.73 -3.44
CA ASN A 294 -26.19 -24.67 -3.37
C ASN A 294 -27.47 -23.96 -3.82
N ILE A 295 -27.95 -24.34 -4.97
CA ILE A 295 -29.22 -23.81 -5.48
C ILE A 295 -30.33 -24.43 -4.69
N ASN A 296 -30.92 -23.70 -3.75
CA ASN A 296 -32.07 -24.12 -2.95
C ASN A 296 -32.97 -22.91 -2.65
N LYS A 297 -34.06 -23.14 -1.89
CA LYS A 297 -35.02 -22.08 -1.57
C LYS A 297 -34.48 -20.99 -0.63
N PHE A 298 -33.32 -21.19 0.02
CA PHE A 298 -32.81 -20.30 1.02
C PHE A 298 -31.63 -19.42 0.54
N TYR A 299 -30.79 -19.99 -0.33
CA TYR A 299 -29.63 -19.24 -0.89
C TYR A 299 -29.10 -19.93 -2.15
N ASP A 300 -28.53 -19.13 -3.05
CA ASP A 300 -27.79 -19.60 -4.23
C ASP A 300 -26.29 -19.70 -3.91
N ALA A 301 -25.78 -18.75 -3.13
CA ALA A 301 -24.40 -18.72 -2.66
C ALA A 301 -24.30 -18.15 -1.24
N LEU A 302 -23.46 -18.79 -0.41
CA LEU A 302 -23.09 -18.33 0.92
C LEU A 302 -21.59 -18.23 1.02
N SER A 303 -21.07 -17.06 1.42
CA SER A 303 -19.64 -16.84 1.65
C SER A 303 -19.37 -16.40 3.08
N ILE A 304 -18.45 -17.10 3.75
CA ILE A 304 -18.03 -16.82 5.12
C ILE A 304 -16.56 -16.42 5.07
N ASN A 305 -16.23 -15.21 5.54
CA ASN A 305 -14.86 -14.71 5.64
C ASN A 305 -14.47 -14.56 7.12
N ILE A 306 -13.34 -15.14 7.49
CA ILE A 306 -12.73 -14.99 8.80
C ILE A 306 -11.32 -14.44 8.58
N SER A 307 -10.95 -13.36 9.29
CA SER A 307 -9.62 -12.79 9.18
C SER A 307 -9.05 -12.42 10.54
N ASN A 308 -7.72 -12.52 10.62
CA ASN A 308 -6.92 -12.01 11.73
C ASN A 308 -5.86 -11.08 11.17
N GLN A 309 -5.65 -9.93 11.82
CA GLN A 309 -4.66 -8.94 11.42
C GLN A 309 -3.76 -8.61 12.61
N ILE A 310 -2.46 -8.58 12.35
CA ILE A 310 -1.44 -8.14 13.30
C ILE A 310 -0.70 -6.97 12.65
N ILE A 311 -0.76 -5.81 13.31
CA ILE A 311 -0.15 -4.58 12.82
C ILE A 311 0.74 -4.03 13.92
N ASN A 312 2.01 -3.80 13.58
CA ASN A 312 2.98 -3.19 14.47
C ASN A 312 3.56 -1.94 13.80
N GLU A 313 3.47 -0.83 14.51
CA GLU A 313 4.08 0.44 14.12
C GLU A 313 4.73 1.06 15.34
N SER A 314 5.86 1.72 15.12
CA SER A 314 6.54 2.50 16.15
C SER A 314 7.01 3.83 15.57
N ARG A 315 7.29 4.78 16.45
CA ARG A 315 7.78 6.09 16.09
C ARG A 315 8.93 6.46 17.02
N TYR A 316 10.01 6.93 16.44
CA TYR A 316 11.20 7.34 17.17
C TYR A 316 11.60 8.74 16.79
N ASP A 317 11.93 9.57 17.80
CA ASP A 317 12.54 10.87 17.57
C ASP A 317 13.63 11.17 18.59
N ARG A 318 14.69 11.80 18.14
CA ARG A 318 15.80 12.30 18.95
C ARG A 318 16.17 13.69 18.50
N LYS A 319 16.15 14.62 19.43
CA LYS A 319 16.60 15.99 19.17
C LYS A 319 18.11 16.02 18.92
N TYR A 320 18.56 17.04 18.20
CA TYR A 320 19.97 17.27 17.96
C TYR A 320 20.75 17.38 19.29
N GLN A 321 21.91 16.72 19.36
CA GLN A 321 22.77 16.60 20.55
C GLN A 321 22.09 16.07 21.82
N SER A 322 20.94 15.44 21.72
CA SER A 322 20.27 14.79 22.83
C SER A 322 20.63 13.30 22.88
N ASN A 323 20.87 12.79 24.10
CA ASN A 323 21.05 11.35 24.30
C ASN A 323 19.73 10.60 24.42
N LEU A 324 18.59 11.32 24.50
CA LEU A 324 17.27 10.72 24.69
C LEU A 324 16.60 10.41 23.37
N LEU A 325 16.56 9.15 23.00
CA LEU A 325 15.68 8.63 21.94
C LEU A 325 14.29 8.38 22.54
N ARG A 326 13.27 9.03 22.01
CA ARG A 326 11.87 8.84 22.39
C ARG A 326 11.22 7.83 21.46
N SER A 327 10.41 6.95 22.05
CA SER A 327 9.63 5.94 21.31
C SER A 327 8.14 6.04 21.66
#